data_c4e920774c84cb28a5b59bb65afe70f6
#
_entry.id   c4e920774c84cb28a5b59bb65afe70f6
#
_cell.length_a   1.000
_cell.length_b   1.000
_cell.length_c   1.000
_cell.angle_alpha   90.00
_cell.angle_beta   90.00
_cell.angle_gamma   90.00
#
_symmetry.space_group_name_H-M   'P 1'
#
loop_
_entity.id
_entity.type
_entity.pdbx_description
1 polymer ?
#
loop_
_entity_poly.entity_id
_entity_poly.type
_entity_poly.pdbx_seq_one_letter_code
_entity_poly.pdbx_strand_id
1 'polypeptide(L)'
;VTNGNERERILGTLAQIDRSLSTSPASDLAIPNIEFSLSLDDLPLRSQEHGSFLGYTKKASREYDDIWLMPNYAYWSWNYTHAPSWNSIRREITDAEKEVPWAKKDPRVVWRGKIKMARLRSELVRISQGKSWSDVKPVVINDAKDSHTRDVMNLRDFCGYKFTVQTEGTSYSGRLKYLQLCRSALITHPLEWQEFHTHLMRLAGPDINFIEASENFGNLESAMEYYTKHDDEAEEIARNSYETFARRYLTPAAVSHSYP
;
A
#
# COMPACT_ATOMS: atom_id res chain seq x y z
N VAL A 1 -25.49 -16.25 2.49
CA VAL A 1 -25.56 -14.93 1.83
C VAL A 1 -24.23 -14.25 2.17
N THR A 2 -23.27 -14.27 1.25
CA THR A 2 -21.96 -13.63 1.42
C THR A 2 -22.18 -12.13 1.56
N ASN A 3 -21.50 -11.51 2.53
CA ASN A 3 -21.46 -10.07 2.70
C ASN A 3 -20.91 -9.43 1.40
N GLY A 4 -21.42 -8.27 0.97
CA GLY A 4 -21.00 -7.64 -0.28
C GLY A 4 -19.49 -7.47 -0.46
N ASN A 5 -18.78 -7.20 0.64
CA ASN A 5 -17.32 -7.10 0.67
C ASN A 5 -16.60 -8.44 0.38
N GLU A 6 -17.14 -9.56 0.85
CA GLU A 6 -16.57 -10.89 0.59
C GLU A 6 -16.69 -11.27 -0.88
N ARG A 7 -17.83 -10.99 -1.49
CA ARG A 7 -18.06 -11.26 -2.91
C ARG A 7 -17.04 -10.52 -3.79
N GLU A 8 -16.77 -9.26 -3.50
CA GLU A 8 -15.80 -8.46 -4.27
C GLU A 8 -14.38 -8.98 -4.12
N ARG A 9 -13.99 -9.36 -2.91
CA ARG A 9 -12.69 -9.97 -2.63
C ARG A 9 -12.51 -11.27 -3.41
N ILE A 10 -13.50 -12.13 -3.40
CA ILE A 10 -13.51 -13.39 -4.17
C ILE A 10 -13.37 -13.10 -5.66
N LEU A 11 -14.25 -12.27 -6.22
CA LEU A 11 -14.27 -11.99 -7.67
C LEU A 11 -12.97 -11.32 -8.13
N GLY A 12 -12.45 -10.34 -7.37
CA GLY A 12 -11.21 -9.66 -7.69
C GLY A 12 -10.00 -10.60 -7.65
N THR A 13 -9.96 -11.51 -6.68
CA THR A 13 -8.88 -12.51 -6.57
C THR A 13 -8.95 -13.53 -7.70
N LEU A 14 -10.13 -14.10 -7.98
CA LEU A 14 -10.31 -15.05 -9.07
C LEU A 14 -9.99 -14.44 -10.43
N ALA A 15 -10.39 -13.18 -10.68
CA ALA A 15 -10.06 -12.47 -11.91
C ALA A 15 -8.54 -12.26 -12.08
N GLN A 16 -7.81 -12.08 -10.99
CA GLN A 16 -6.35 -11.98 -11.05
C GLN A 16 -5.69 -13.34 -11.31
N ILE A 17 -6.17 -14.39 -10.67
CA ILE A 17 -5.68 -15.77 -10.91
C ILE A 17 -5.94 -16.15 -12.37
N ASP A 18 -7.15 -15.94 -12.88
CA ASP A 18 -7.49 -16.19 -14.29
C ASP A 18 -6.56 -15.42 -15.23
N ARG A 19 -6.32 -14.14 -14.97
CA ARG A 19 -5.37 -13.33 -15.75
C ARG A 19 -3.96 -13.89 -15.67
N SER A 20 -3.49 -14.30 -14.50
CA SER A 20 -2.17 -14.91 -14.31
C SER A 20 -2.02 -16.16 -15.18
N LEU A 21 -2.99 -17.06 -15.14
CA LEU A 21 -3.01 -18.29 -15.93
C LEU A 21 -3.05 -17.98 -17.43
N SER A 22 -3.93 -17.05 -17.84
CA SER A 22 -4.14 -16.69 -19.24
C SER A 22 -2.96 -15.94 -19.88
N THR A 23 -2.16 -15.21 -19.09
CA THR A 23 -1.01 -14.43 -19.57
C THR A 23 0.34 -15.06 -19.26
N SER A 24 0.36 -16.24 -18.65
CA SER A 24 1.60 -16.95 -18.37
C SER A 24 2.33 -17.28 -19.68
N PRO A 25 3.61 -16.93 -19.82
CA PRO A 25 4.41 -17.37 -20.98
C PRO A 25 4.62 -18.89 -21.00
N ALA A 26 4.25 -19.57 -19.93
CA ALA A 26 4.30 -21.01 -19.80
C ALA A 26 3.13 -21.75 -20.48
N SER A 27 2.52 -21.16 -21.52
CA SER A 27 1.47 -21.82 -22.31
C SER A 27 1.92 -23.17 -22.90
N ASP A 28 3.23 -23.40 -22.99
CA ASP A 28 3.85 -24.66 -23.45
C ASP A 28 4.31 -25.57 -22.29
N LEU A 29 4.31 -25.07 -21.04
CA LEU A 29 4.58 -25.85 -19.85
C LEU A 29 3.22 -26.23 -19.24
N ALA A 30 2.98 -27.54 -19.13
CA ALA A 30 1.77 -28.03 -18.47
C ALA A 30 1.70 -27.49 -17.05
N ILE A 31 0.81 -26.51 -16.81
CA ILE A 31 0.51 -26.04 -15.45
C ILE A 31 -0.03 -27.27 -14.69
N PRO A 32 0.61 -27.68 -13.59
CA PRO A 32 0.16 -28.85 -12.87
C PRO A 32 -1.25 -28.63 -12.30
N ASN A 33 -2.03 -29.70 -12.23
CA ASN A 33 -3.26 -29.68 -11.45
C ASN A 33 -2.90 -29.54 -9.98
N ILE A 34 -3.22 -28.38 -9.40
CA ILE A 34 -3.00 -28.10 -7.99
C ILE A 34 -4.30 -27.74 -7.32
N GLU A 35 -4.39 -28.05 -6.05
CA GLU A 35 -5.46 -27.65 -5.16
C GLU A 35 -4.87 -26.80 -4.04
N PHE A 36 -5.44 -25.66 -3.77
CA PHE A 36 -4.95 -24.73 -2.75
C PHE A 36 -6.08 -24.00 -2.05
N SER A 37 -5.81 -23.57 -0.84
CA SER A 37 -6.74 -22.77 -0.05
C SER A 37 -6.42 -21.28 -0.15
N LEU A 38 -7.44 -20.42 -0.09
CA LEU A 38 -7.33 -18.98 -0.11
C LEU A 38 -7.81 -18.37 1.21
N SER A 39 -6.99 -17.50 1.81
CA SER A 39 -7.42 -16.59 2.88
C SER A 39 -7.61 -15.20 2.29
N LEU A 40 -8.86 -14.74 2.24
CA LEU A 40 -9.25 -13.47 1.62
C LEU A 40 -9.51 -12.36 2.66
N ASP A 41 -9.15 -12.59 3.91
CA ASP A 41 -9.29 -11.63 4.99
C ASP A 41 -8.03 -10.77 5.17
N ASP A 42 -8.23 -9.60 5.78
CA ASP A 42 -7.12 -8.72 6.15
C ASP A 42 -6.26 -9.33 7.26
N LEU A 43 -6.84 -10.16 8.13
CA LEU A 43 -6.13 -11.01 9.07
C LEU A 43 -6.12 -12.43 8.51
N PRO A 44 -4.97 -13.01 8.20
CA PRO A 44 -4.91 -14.37 7.69
C PRO A 44 -5.41 -15.35 8.73
N LEU A 45 -6.22 -16.31 8.29
CA LEU A 45 -6.63 -17.43 9.12
C LEU A 45 -5.38 -18.23 9.50
N ARG A 46 -5.26 -18.58 10.77
CA ARG A 46 -4.26 -19.55 11.22
C ARG A 46 -4.83 -20.94 11.00
N SER A 47 -4.28 -21.69 10.08
CA SER A 47 -4.59 -23.10 9.97
C SER A 47 -3.86 -23.84 11.07
N GLN A 48 -4.59 -24.54 11.93
CA GLN A 48 -4.01 -25.52 12.84
C GLN A 48 -3.91 -26.90 12.17
N GLU A 49 -4.46 -27.06 10.98
CA GLU A 49 -4.48 -28.28 10.20
C GLU A 49 -3.65 -28.10 8.92
N HIS A 50 -2.62 -28.86 8.83
CA HIS A 50 -1.62 -29.03 7.79
C HIS A 50 -2.01 -28.61 6.38
N GLY A 51 -1.45 -27.51 5.89
CA GLY A 51 -1.51 -27.12 4.49
C GLY A 51 -1.12 -25.65 4.29
N SER A 52 -0.32 -25.41 3.27
CA SER A 52 -0.02 -24.04 2.83
C SER A 52 -1.24 -23.42 2.17
N PHE A 53 -1.44 -22.14 2.36
CA PHE A 53 -2.52 -21.40 1.72
C PHE A 53 -2.04 -20.03 1.22
N LEU A 54 -2.78 -19.47 0.27
CA LEU A 54 -2.51 -18.15 -0.28
C LEU A 54 -3.21 -17.08 0.56
N GLY A 55 -2.49 -16.04 0.95
CA GLY A 55 -3.03 -14.92 1.73
C GLY A 55 -2.50 -13.57 1.28
N TYR A 56 -3.20 -12.51 1.63
CA TYR A 56 -2.82 -11.14 1.27
C TYR A 56 -1.67 -10.58 2.11
N THR A 57 -1.54 -11.08 3.33
CA THR A 57 -0.56 -10.57 4.29
C THR A 57 -0.16 -11.66 5.28
N LYS A 58 1.01 -11.49 5.87
CA LYS A 58 1.50 -12.30 7.00
C LYS A 58 2.47 -11.51 7.85
N LYS A 59 2.70 -11.94 9.09
CA LYS A 59 3.81 -11.44 9.90
C LYS A 59 5.11 -12.21 9.58
N ALA A 60 6.24 -11.55 9.79
CA ALA A 60 7.56 -12.18 9.68
C ALA A 60 7.86 -13.05 10.91
N SER A 61 7.06 -14.11 11.13
CA SER A 61 7.25 -15.06 12.22
C SER A 61 6.88 -16.48 11.80
N ARG A 62 7.47 -17.48 12.45
CA ARG A 62 7.26 -18.90 12.14
C ARG A 62 5.79 -19.34 12.14
N GLU A 63 4.95 -18.66 12.91
CA GLU A 63 3.52 -18.94 12.97
C GLU A 63 2.77 -18.68 11.64
N TYR A 64 3.43 -18.03 10.67
CA TYR A 64 2.87 -17.65 9.38
C TYR A 64 3.67 -18.23 8.20
N ASP A 65 4.57 -19.19 8.44
CA ASP A 65 5.42 -19.76 7.38
C ASP A 65 4.62 -20.55 6.34
N ASP A 66 3.44 -21.06 6.71
CA ASP A 66 2.48 -21.73 5.85
C ASP A 66 1.70 -20.81 4.90
N ILE A 67 1.85 -19.49 5.06
CA ILE A 67 1.19 -18.50 4.21
C ILE A 67 2.11 -18.09 3.05
N TRP A 68 1.62 -18.34 1.85
CA TRP A 68 2.20 -17.80 0.61
C TRP A 68 1.52 -16.48 0.27
N LEU A 69 2.31 -15.42 0.13
CA LEU A 69 1.77 -14.09 -0.15
C LEU A 69 1.35 -13.96 -1.60
N MET A 70 0.14 -13.47 -1.82
CA MET A 70 -0.41 -13.15 -3.12
C MET A 70 -0.87 -11.69 -3.20
N PRO A 71 -0.96 -11.09 -4.41
CA PRO A 71 -1.60 -9.79 -4.59
C PRO A 71 -3.05 -9.81 -4.10
N ASN A 72 -3.45 -8.78 -3.34
CA ASN A 72 -4.83 -8.71 -2.85
C ASN A 72 -5.82 -8.29 -3.96
N TYR A 73 -7.09 -8.52 -3.75
CA TYR A 73 -8.18 -8.25 -4.71
C TYR A 73 -8.16 -6.84 -5.31
N ALA A 74 -7.65 -5.85 -4.58
CA ALA A 74 -7.64 -4.45 -5.04
C ALA A 74 -6.64 -4.17 -6.17
N TYR A 75 -5.76 -5.12 -6.50
CA TYR A 75 -4.97 -5.08 -7.74
C TYR A 75 -5.79 -5.44 -8.99
N TRP A 76 -7.03 -5.85 -8.81
CA TRP A 76 -8.04 -5.91 -9.86
C TRP A 76 -8.96 -4.69 -9.79
N SER A 77 -9.78 -4.64 -8.75
CA SER A 77 -10.68 -3.54 -8.46
C SER A 77 -11.03 -3.51 -6.98
N TRP A 78 -11.32 -2.35 -6.49
CA TRP A 78 -11.88 -2.16 -5.16
C TRP A 78 -13.12 -1.28 -5.32
N ASN A 79 -14.28 -1.76 -4.88
CA ASN A 79 -15.52 -0.98 -4.91
C ASN A 79 -15.52 0.12 -3.84
N TYR A 80 -14.59 1.02 -3.99
CA TYR A 80 -14.44 2.19 -3.16
C TYR A 80 -14.39 3.41 -4.07
N THR A 81 -15.19 4.42 -3.78
CA THR A 81 -15.39 5.60 -4.64
C THR A 81 -14.07 6.26 -5.09
N HIS A 82 -13.03 6.17 -4.26
CA HIS A 82 -11.73 6.77 -4.52
C HIS A 82 -10.65 5.77 -4.96
N ALA A 83 -11.00 4.51 -5.19
CA ALA A 83 -10.10 3.45 -5.63
C ALA A 83 -10.77 2.54 -6.67
N PRO A 84 -10.97 3.04 -7.89
CA PRO A 84 -11.56 2.26 -8.97
C PRO A 84 -10.66 1.08 -9.37
N SER A 85 -10.76 0.56 -10.60
CA SER A 85 -9.87 -0.51 -11.04
C SER A 85 -8.39 -0.12 -10.91
N TRP A 86 -7.53 -1.11 -10.66
CA TRP A 86 -6.08 -0.90 -10.56
C TRP A 86 -5.50 -0.17 -11.77
N ASN A 87 -5.94 -0.54 -12.97
CA ASN A 87 -5.49 0.12 -14.20
C ASN A 87 -5.94 1.58 -14.30
N SER A 88 -7.13 1.91 -13.79
CA SER A 88 -7.63 3.29 -13.79
C SER A 88 -6.82 4.17 -12.85
N ILE A 89 -6.69 3.75 -11.60
CA ILE A 89 -5.95 4.54 -10.60
C ILE A 89 -4.47 4.70 -10.96
N ARG A 90 -3.85 3.68 -11.56
CA ARG A 90 -2.48 3.82 -12.06
C ARG A 90 -2.35 4.89 -13.14
N ARG A 91 -3.31 4.98 -14.06
CA ARG A 91 -3.31 6.05 -15.08
C ARG A 91 -3.50 7.41 -14.45
N GLU A 92 -4.49 7.56 -13.56
CA GLU A 92 -4.75 8.82 -12.86
C GLU A 92 -3.53 9.32 -12.08
N ILE A 93 -2.82 8.43 -11.38
CA ILE A 93 -1.59 8.75 -10.65
C ILE A 93 -0.46 9.09 -11.62
N THR A 94 -0.30 8.31 -12.69
CA THR A 94 0.74 8.59 -13.70
C THR A 94 0.55 9.95 -14.36
N ASP A 95 -0.68 10.36 -14.60
CA ASP A 95 -0.98 11.67 -15.17
C ASP A 95 -0.76 12.78 -14.14
N ALA A 96 -1.16 12.59 -12.88
CA ALA A 96 -0.87 13.53 -11.80
C ALA A 96 0.65 13.76 -11.61
N GLU A 97 1.48 12.72 -11.74
CA GLU A 97 2.93 12.82 -11.65
C GLU A 97 3.58 13.62 -12.80
N LYS A 98 2.94 13.66 -13.97
CA LYS A 98 3.39 14.53 -15.08
C LYS A 98 3.04 16.00 -14.84
N GLU A 99 1.90 16.24 -14.17
CA GLU A 99 1.40 17.60 -13.89
C GLU A 99 2.19 18.31 -12.79
N VAL A 100 2.68 17.54 -11.78
CA VAL A 100 3.33 18.11 -10.60
C VAL A 100 4.73 17.55 -10.42
N PRO A 101 5.76 18.17 -11.03
CA PRO A 101 7.15 17.79 -10.81
C PRO A 101 7.57 18.02 -9.36
N TRP A 102 8.62 17.32 -8.89
CA TRP A 102 9.11 17.34 -7.51
C TRP A 102 9.21 18.74 -6.90
N ALA A 103 9.80 19.70 -7.62
CA ALA A 103 9.98 21.05 -7.15
C ALA A 103 8.67 21.84 -6.89
N LYS A 104 7.54 21.36 -7.43
CA LYS A 104 6.22 21.97 -7.25
C LYS A 104 5.34 21.24 -6.24
N LYS A 105 5.78 20.07 -5.76
CA LYS A 105 5.04 19.31 -4.74
C LYS A 105 5.04 20.06 -3.41
N ASP A 106 3.94 19.90 -2.67
CA ASP A 106 3.83 20.39 -1.28
C ASP A 106 4.93 19.73 -0.43
N PRO A 107 5.81 20.50 0.24
CA PRO A 107 6.90 19.95 1.03
C PRO A 107 6.45 19.28 2.35
N ARG A 108 5.18 19.39 2.71
CA ARG A 108 4.63 18.76 3.92
C ARG A 108 4.48 17.25 3.74
N VAL A 109 4.48 16.56 4.87
CA VAL A 109 4.08 15.16 4.90
C VAL A 109 2.56 15.03 4.95
N VAL A 110 2.00 14.13 4.15
CA VAL A 110 0.56 13.91 4.06
C VAL A 110 0.14 12.53 4.56
N TRP A 111 -0.99 12.50 5.27
CA TRP A 111 -1.68 11.27 5.62
C TRP A 111 -3.18 11.53 5.82
N ARG A 112 -3.99 10.57 5.40
CA ARG A 112 -5.44 10.53 5.65
C ARG A 112 -5.83 9.12 6.06
N GLY A 113 -6.64 8.96 7.09
CA GLY A 113 -7.12 7.63 7.47
C GLY A 113 -7.98 7.62 8.72
N LYS A 114 -8.67 6.49 8.92
CA LYS A 114 -9.42 6.25 10.16
C LYS A 114 -8.44 5.96 11.29
N ILE A 115 -8.64 6.62 12.44
CA ILE A 115 -7.82 6.39 13.65
C ILE A 115 -8.44 5.35 14.59
N LYS A 116 -9.72 5.05 14.44
CA LYS A 116 -10.43 4.08 15.29
C LYS A 116 -9.76 2.71 15.17
N MET A 117 -9.49 2.07 16.29
CA MET A 117 -8.87 0.73 16.41
C MET A 117 -7.39 0.64 15.98
N ALA A 118 -6.70 1.76 15.76
CA ALA A 118 -5.30 1.77 15.38
C ALA A 118 -4.52 2.81 16.20
N ARG A 119 -3.94 2.38 17.34
CA ARG A 119 -3.18 3.25 18.26
C ARG A 119 -2.09 4.05 17.54
N LEU A 120 -1.38 3.38 16.64
CA LEU A 120 -0.29 4.00 15.86
C LEU A 120 -0.77 5.20 15.03
N ARG A 121 -1.97 5.12 14.44
CA ARG A 121 -2.57 6.21 13.67
C ARG A 121 -2.97 7.39 14.54
N SER A 122 -3.47 7.10 15.74
CA SER A 122 -3.79 8.14 16.72
C SER A 122 -2.53 8.88 17.17
N GLU A 123 -1.42 8.15 17.37
CA GLU A 123 -0.12 8.73 17.69
C GLU A 123 0.41 9.61 16.55
N LEU A 124 0.38 9.13 15.31
CA LEU A 124 0.76 9.93 14.14
C LEU A 124 0.00 11.25 14.08
N VAL A 125 -1.33 11.22 14.26
CA VAL A 125 -2.16 12.43 14.27
C VAL A 125 -1.76 13.35 15.41
N ARG A 126 -1.57 12.82 16.62
CA ARG A 126 -1.20 13.60 17.81
C ARG A 126 0.11 14.35 17.64
N ILE A 127 1.18 13.67 17.17
CA ILE A 127 2.50 14.30 17.01
C ILE A 127 2.56 15.30 15.86
N SER A 128 1.67 15.15 14.88
CA SER A 128 1.62 15.97 13.68
C SER A 128 0.71 17.19 13.84
N GLN A 129 -0.10 17.25 14.90
CA GLN A 129 -1.09 18.29 15.11
C GLN A 129 -0.45 19.67 15.28
N GLY A 130 -0.87 20.65 14.47
CA GLY A 130 -0.39 22.03 14.54
C GLY A 130 1.04 22.23 14.01
N LYS A 131 1.66 21.22 13.46
CA LYS A 131 3.02 21.31 12.90
C LYS A 131 2.98 21.86 11.46
N SER A 132 3.85 22.82 11.16
CA SER A 132 3.93 23.45 9.83
C SER A 132 4.37 22.50 8.73
N TRP A 133 5.13 21.44 9.07
CA TRP A 133 5.60 20.42 8.15
C TRP A 133 4.56 19.32 7.85
N SER A 134 3.35 19.41 8.43
CA SER A 134 2.35 18.33 8.42
C SER A 134 1.03 18.72 7.78
N ASP A 135 0.50 17.82 6.95
CA ASP A 135 -0.90 17.76 6.54
C ASP A 135 -1.47 16.35 6.85
N VAL A 136 -1.32 15.95 8.10
CA VAL A 136 -1.81 14.67 8.65
C VAL A 136 -3.17 14.89 9.28
N LYS A 137 -4.22 14.23 8.76
CA LYS A 137 -5.59 14.40 9.27
C LYS A 137 -6.31 13.05 9.39
N PRO A 138 -7.08 12.85 10.47
CA PRO A 138 -7.99 11.73 10.55
C PRO A 138 -9.15 11.93 9.57
N VAL A 139 -9.61 10.82 8.99
CA VAL A 139 -10.84 10.80 8.18
C VAL A 139 -11.99 10.35 9.05
N VAL A 140 -13.01 11.16 9.13
CA VAL A 140 -14.29 10.82 9.75
C VAL A 140 -15.24 10.37 8.65
N ILE A 141 -15.52 9.07 8.60
CA ILE A 141 -16.59 8.53 7.75
C ILE A 141 -17.77 8.30 8.69
N ASN A 142 -18.75 9.17 8.64
CA ASN A 142 -20.02 8.93 9.28
C ASN A 142 -20.79 7.88 8.48
N ASP A 143 -21.45 6.95 9.18
CA ASP A 143 -22.25 5.92 8.56
C ASP A 143 -23.29 6.52 7.60
N ALA A 144 -23.57 5.78 6.54
CA ALA A 144 -24.41 5.96 5.36
C ALA A 144 -25.56 7.00 5.32
N LYS A 145 -25.77 7.79 6.35
CA LYS A 145 -26.84 8.82 6.43
C LYS A 145 -26.32 10.26 6.60
N ASP A 146 -25.03 10.45 6.78
CA ASP A 146 -24.49 11.78 7.01
C ASP A 146 -23.51 12.18 5.91
N SER A 147 -23.90 13.18 5.12
CA SER A 147 -23.17 13.70 3.94
C SER A 147 -21.85 14.42 4.28
N HIS A 148 -21.37 14.32 5.51
CA HIS A 148 -20.19 15.04 6.00
C HIS A 148 -18.97 14.12 6.14
N THR A 149 -18.50 13.55 5.03
CA THR A 149 -17.15 13.00 4.95
C THR A 149 -16.15 14.15 4.97
N ARG A 150 -15.46 14.36 6.08
CA ARG A 150 -14.42 15.39 6.19
C ARG A 150 -13.05 14.79 5.91
N ASP A 151 -12.22 15.59 5.26
CA ASP A 151 -10.79 15.32 5.03
C ASP A 151 -10.47 14.06 4.21
N VAL A 152 -11.42 13.56 3.42
CA VAL A 152 -11.15 12.51 2.43
C VAL A 152 -10.32 13.12 1.30
N MET A 153 -9.31 12.38 0.87
CA MET A 153 -8.43 12.75 -0.24
C MET A 153 -8.45 11.63 -1.29
N ASN A 154 -8.51 12.01 -2.58
CA ASN A 154 -8.35 11.02 -3.64
C ASN A 154 -6.93 10.48 -3.64
N LEU A 155 -6.77 9.22 -4.07
CA LEU A 155 -5.45 8.57 -4.07
C LEU A 155 -4.43 9.28 -4.95
N ARG A 156 -4.87 9.88 -6.07
CA ARG A 156 -4.00 10.67 -6.94
C ARG A 156 -3.45 11.94 -6.25
N ASP A 157 -4.22 12.52 -5.34
CA ASP A 157 -3.87 13.81 -4.72
C ASP A 157 -2.73 13.68 -3.71
N PHE A 158 -2.48 12.46 -3.19
CA PHE A 158 -1.28 12.18 -2.37
C PHE A 158 0.01 12.45 -3.15
N CYS A 159 0.00 12.26 -4.46
CA CYS A 159 1.15 12.49 -5.32
C CYS A 159 1.52 13.97 -5.47
N GLY A 160 0.68 14.89 -5.02
CA GLY A 160 0.98 16.33 -4.93
C GLY A 160 1.91 16.71 -3.78
N TYR A 161 2.29 15.75 -2.91
CA TYR A 161 3.15 15.98 -1.76
C TYR A 161 4.53 15.32 -1.95
N LYS A 162 5.59 15.97 -1.40
CA LYS A 162 6.93 15.38 -1.39
C LYS A 162 7.02 14.15 -0.48
N PHE A 163 6.28 14.16 0.63
CA PHE A 163 6.34 13.11 1.64
C PHE A 163 4.96 12.50 1.90
N THR A 164 4.89 11.19 1.92
CA THR A 164 3.67 10.43 2.25
C THR A 164 3.94 9.49 3.41
N VAL A 165 2.94 9.26 4.28
CA VAL A 165 3.09 8.31 5.40
C VAL A 165 2.26 7.07 5.17
N GLN A 166 2.90 5.93 5.33
CA GLN A 166 2.26 4.63 5.47
C GLN A 166 2.12 4.27 6.95
N THR A 167 0.94 3.82 7.34
CA THR A 167 0.70 3.21 8.65
C THR A 167 -0.09 1.93 8.46
N GLU A 168 0.21 0.94 9.27
CA GLU A 168 -0.63 -0.24 9.39
C GLU A 168 -1.97 0.08 10.06
N GLY A 169 -2.92 -0.84 9.94
CA GLY A 169 -4.23 -0.78 10.54
C GLY A 169 -4.43 -1.88 11.57
N THR A 170 -5.47 -2.69 11.42
CA THR A 170 -5.66 -3.93 12.16
C THR A 170 -4.62 -4.98 11.77
N SER A 171 -4.23 -4.97 10.51
CA SER A 171 -3.09 -5.67 9.91
C SER A 171 -2.39 -4.70 8.95
N TYR A 172 -1.98 -5.16 7.77
CA TYR A 172 -1.43 -4.30 6.73
C TYR A 172 -2.36 -3.12 6.39
N SER A 173 -1.90 -2.20 5.60
CA SER A 173 -2.76 -1.16 5.03
C SER A 173 -2.67 -1.17 3.51
N GLY A 174 -3.75 -1.56 2.86
CA GLY A 174 -3.85 -1.62 1.40
C GLY A 174 -3.60 -0.30 0.67
N ARG A 175 -3.26 0.78 1.38
CA ARG A 175 -2.84 2.05 0.81
C ARG A 175 -1.39 2.02 0.31
N LEU A 176 -0.53 1.20 0.90
CA LEU A 176 0.90 1.16 0.58
C LEU A 176 1.16 1.15 -0.92
N LYS A 177 0.53 0.25 -1.65
CA LYS A 177 0.66 0.12 -3.10
C LYS A 177 0.33 1.40 -3.88
N TYR A 178 -0.62 2.20 -3.41
CA TYR A 178 -1.00 3.45 -4.09
C TYR A 178 0.01 4.56 -3.82
N LEU A 179 0.53 4.65 -2.59
CA LEU A 179 1.59 5.61 -2.24
C LEU A 179 2.88 5.32 -3.02
N GLN A 180 3.18 4.04 -3.26
CA GLN A 180 4.33 3.60 -4.04
C GLN A 180 4.18 3.85 -5.55
N LEU A 181 3.00 4.25 -6.02
CA LEU A 181 2.82 4.75 -7.39
C LEU A 181 3.20 6.22 -7.55
N CYS A 182 3.27 6.98 -6.45
CA CYS A 182 3.68 8.38 -6.46
C CYS A 182 5.20 8.51 -6.43
N ARG A 183 5.73 9.51 -7.11
CA ARG A 183 7.12 9.97 -6.92
C ARG A 183 7.16 10.88 -5.70
N SER A 184 6.97 10.26 -4.53
CA SER A 184 6.99 10.88 -3.20
C SER A 184 7.85 10.02 -2.28
N ALA A 185 8.59 10.65 -1.37
CA ALA A 185 9.35 9.92 -0.37
C ALA A 185 8.37 9.31 0.65
N LEU A 186 8.33 7.99 0.67
CA LEU A 186 7.47 7.23 1.57
C LEU A 186 8.12 7.15 2.95
N ILE A 187 7.41 7.56 3.98
CA ILE A 187 7.82 7.40 5.38
C ILE A 187 6.93 6.32 6.01
N THR A 188 7.53 5.34 6.67
CA THR A 188 6.79 4.30 7.39
C THR A 188 7.48 3.91 8.68
N HIS A 189 6.73 3.46 9.67
CA HIS A 189 7.26 2.74 10.83
C HIS A 189 7.75 1.35 10.39
N PRO A 190 8.54 0.62 11.19
CA PRO A 190 8.85 -0.78 10.92
C PRO A 190 7.57 -1.58 10.73
N LEU A 191 7.40 -2.19 9.54
CA LEU A 191 6.19 -2.93 9.20
C LEU A 191 6.20 -4.31 9.87
N GLU A 192 5.13 -4.61 10.60
CA GLU A 192 4.91 -5.96 11.14
C GLU A 192 4.29 -6.91 10.12
N TRP A 193 3.46 -6.35 9.22
CA TRP A 193 2.71 -7.11 8.23
C TRP A 193 3.32 -6.97 6.85
N GLN A 194 3.65 -8.11 6.27
CA GLN A 194 4.22 -8.21 4.93
C GLN A 194 3.11 -8.38 3.89
N GLU A 195 3.24 -7.71 2.77
CA GLU A 195 2.51 -7.95 1.52
C GLU A 195 3.49 -8.56 0.49
N PHE A 196 3.01 -9.15 -0.59
CA PHE A 196 3.85 -9.85 -1.57
C PHE A 196 5.03 -9.02 -2.11
N HIS A 197 4.96 -7.71 -2.08
CA HIS A 197 5.97 -6.79 -2.61
C HIS A 197 6.82 -6.07 -1.54
N THR A 198 6.54 -6.25 -0.25
CA THR A 198 7.28 -5.53 0.82
C THR A 198 8.75 -5.94 0.90
N HIS A 199 9.11 -7.14 0.43
CA HIS A 199 10.50 -7.57 0.33
C HIS A 199 11.35 -6.74 -0.63
N LEU A 200 10.74 -5.90 -1.46
CA LEU A 200 11.41 -4.95 -2.37
C LEU A 200 11.70 -3.59 -1.72
N MET A 201 11.22 -3.35 -0.51
CA MET A 201 11.52 -2.14 0.25
C MET A 201 12.98 -2.18 0.72
N ARG A 202 13.72 -1.11 0.49
CA ARG A 202 15.16 -0.97 0.80
C ARG A 202 15.39 0.22 1.71
N LEU A 203 15.95 -0.05 2.89
CA LEU A 203 16.25 0.96 3.89
C LEU A 203 17.65 1.56 3.76
N ALA A 204 18.54 0.89 3.04
CA ALA A 204 19.94 1.30 2.91
C ALA A 204 20.50 0.94 1.53
N GLY A 205 21.64 1.55 1.21
CA GLY A 205 22.33 1.36 -0.07
C GLY A 205 21.86 2.32 -1.15
N PRO A 206 22.38 2.16 -2.38
CA PRO A 206 22.08 3.08 -3.49
C PRO A 206 20.62 3.03 -3.95
N ASP A 207 19.92 1.94 -3.64
CA ASP A 207 18.52 1.71 -4.03
C ASP A 207 17.54 1.96 -2.87
N ILE A 208 17.95 2.76 -1.85
CA ILE A 208 17.06 3.17 -0.77
C ILE A 208 15.77 3.76 -1.36
N ASN A 209 14.60 3.26 -0.94
CA ASN A 209 13.32 3.62 -1.55
C ASN A 209 12.20 3.92 -0.56
N PHE A 210 12.54 4.07 0.72
CA PHE A 210 11.64 4.60 1.75
C PHE A 210 12.47 5.11 2.95
N ILE A 211 11.81 5.89 3.80
CA ILE A 211 12.35 6.44 5.04
C ILE A 211 11.71 5.70 6.21
N GLU A 212 12.51 5.12 7.10
CA GLU A 212 11.98 4.48 8.30
C GLU A 212 11.89 5.47 9.45
N ALA A 213 10.68 5.64 9.97
CA ALA A 213 10.44 6.32 11.23
C ALA A 213 10.52 5.30 12.39
N SER A 214 10.60 5.80 13.63
CA SER A 214 10.48 4.94 14.82
C SER A 214 9.10 4.28 14.89
N GLU A 215 8.98 3.21 15.67
CA GLU A 215 7.75 2.40 15.81
C GLU A 215 6.48 3.23 16.08
N ASN A 216 6.62 4.35 16.78
CA ASN A 216 5.52 5.24 17.14
C ASN A 216 5.56 6.59 16.42
N PHE A 217 6.36 6.72 15.36
CA PHE A 217 6.62 7.98 14.65
C PHE A 217 7.28 9.08 15.50
N GLY A 218 7.83 8.77 16.68
CA GLY A 218 8.39 9.77 17.60
C GLY A 218 9.54 10.61 17.02
N ASN A 219 10.21 10.12 15.98
CA ASN A 219 11.28 10.84 15.27
C ASN A 219 10.78 11.51 13.95
N LEU A 220 9.47 11.55 13.68
CA LEU A 220 8.96 12.07 12.41
C LEU A 220 9.30 13.56 12.21
N GLU A 221 9.25 14.37 13.28
CA GLU A 221 9.61 15.79 13.19
C GLU A 221 11.08 15.97 12.78
N SER A 222 11.99 15.28 13.42
CA SER A 222 13.42 15.35 13.07
C SER A 222 13.72 14.80 11.68
N ALA A 223 12.99 13.77 11.24
CA ALA A 223 13.07 13.27 9.86
C ALA A 223 12.61 14.33 8.86
N MET A 224 11.49 15.01 9.13
CA MET A 224 10.98 16.08 8.26
C MET A 224 11.94 17.28 8.21
N GLU A 225 12.54 17.66 9.36
CA GLU A 225 13.55 18.72 9.42
C GLU A 225 14.80 18.37 8.61
N TYR A 226 15.24 17.12 8.68
CA TYR A 226 16.39 16.64 7.93
C TYR A 226 16.13 16.63 6.42
N TYR A 227 15.09 15.95 5.99
CA TYR A 227 14.82 15.78 4.54
C TYR A 227 14.29 17.05 3.86
N THR A 228 13.75 18.01 4.61
CA THR A 228 13.45 19.35 4.06
C THR A 228 14.73 20.12 3.74
N LYS A 229 15.81 19.88 4.49
CA LYS A 229 17.12 20.49 4.23
C LYS A 229 17.96 19.70 3.20
N HIS A 230 17.70 18.42 3.05
CA HIS A 230 18.34 17.50 2.12
C HIS A 230 17.33 17.03 1.09
N ASP A 231 16.75 17.99 0.36
CA ASP A 231 15.65 17.78 -0.58
C ASP A 231 16.05 16.88 -1.76
N ASP A 232 17.30 16.91 -2.17
CA ASP A 232 17.90 16.03 -3.18
C ASP A 232 17.94 14.56 -2.74
N GLU A 233 18.26 14.27 -1.50
CA GLU A 233 18.23 12.91 -0.96
C GLU A 233 16.77 12.40 -0.92
N ALA A 234 15.82 13.24 -0.50
CA ALA A 234 14.41 12.90 -0.48
C ALA A 234 13.88 12.62 -1.89
N GLU A 235 14.27 13.44 -2.88
CA GLU A 235 13.92 13.21 -4.29
C GLU A 235 14.50 11.90 -4.83
N GLU A 236 15.73 11.56 -4.45
CA GLU A 236 16.35 10.31 -4.84
C GLU A 236 15.60 9.09 -4.27
N ILE A 237 15.26 9.11 -2.99
CA ILE A 237 14.43 8.07 -2.35
C ILE A 237 13.08 7.93 -3.07
N ALA A 238 12.43 9.05 -3.37
CA ALA A 238 11.15 9.08 -4.08
C ALA A 238 11.28 8.50 -5.50
N ARG A 239 12.36 8.83 -6.21
CA ARG A 239 12.68 8.29 -7.54
C ARG A 239 12.89 6.79 -7.49
N ASN A 240 13.70 6.30 -6.57
CA ASN A 240 13.99 4.88 -6.40
C ASN A 240 12.71 4.10 -6.06
N SER A 241 11.84 4.65 -5.21
CA SER A 241 10.52 4.07 -4.91
C SER A 241 9.67 3.97 -6.18
N TYR A 242 9.55 5.05 -6.92
CA TYR A 242 8.75 5.10 -8.15
C TYR A 242 9.27 4.13 -9.22
N GLU A 243 10.59 4.08 -9.47
CA GLU A 243 11.18 3.16 -10.45
C GLU A 243 11.01 1.70 -10.03
N THR A 244 11.18 1.39 -8.74
CA THR A 244 10.98 0.04 -8.22
C THR A 244 9.53 -0.39 -8.32
N PHE A 245 8.62 0.37 -7.76
CA PHE A 245 7.24 -0.05 -7.60
C PHE A 245 6.36 0.34 -8.79
N ALA A 246 6.25 1.62 -9.10
CA ALA A 246 5.34 2.09 -10.13
C ALA A 246 5.73 1.62 -11.54
N ARG A 247 7.04 1.65 -11.85
CA ARG A 247 7.55 1.34 -13.18
C ARG A 247 7.82 -0.15 -13.41
N ARG A 248 8.12 -0.90 -12.36
CA ARG A 248 8.58 -2.27 -12.49
C ARG A 248 7.65 -3.27 -11.83
N TYR A 249 7.57 -3.31 -10.53
CA TYR A 249 6.97 -4.44 -9.79
C TYR A 249 5.47 -4.35 -9.53
N LEU A 250 4.87 -3.16 -9.58
CA LEU A 250 3.42 -2.98 -9.43
C LEU A 250 2.71 -2.69 -10.75
N THR A 251 3.33 -2.98 -11.89
CA THR A 251 2.65 -2.96 -13.20
C THR A 251 1.62 -4.10 -13.26
N PRO A 252 0.56 -3.99 -14.06
CA PRO A 252 -0.43 -5.06 -14.20
C PRO A 252 0.18 -6.41 -14.60
N ALA A 253 1.19 -6.39 -15.48
CA ALA A 253 1.91 -7.59 -15.89
C ALA A 253 2.70 -8.20 -14.73
N ALA A 254 3.51 -7.39 -14.01
CA ALA A 254 4.30 -7.88 -12.88
C ALA A 254 3.41 -8.45 -11.77
N VAL A 255 2.30 -7.77 -11.45
CA VAL A 255 1.33 -8.26 -10.46
C VAL A 255 0.73 -9.61 -10.89
N SER A 256 0.41 -9.79 -12.18
CA SER A 256 -0.10 -11.08 -12.68
C SER A 256 0.93 -12.20 -12.53
N HIS A 257 2.23 -11.91 -12.69
CA HIS A 257 3.30 -12.91 -12.53
C HIS A 257 3.74 -13.09 -11.07
N SER A 258 3.13 -12.41 -10.12
CA SER A 258 3.45 -12.51 -8.69
C SER A 258 2.58 -13.54 -7.95
N TYR A 259 1.70 -14.25 -8.65
CA TYR A 259 1.00 -15.39 -8.09
C TYR A 259 1.96 -16.59 -8.07
N PRO A 260 2.06 -17.28 -6.90
CA PRO A 260 2.97 -18.42 -6.75
C PRO A 260 2.55 -19.64 -7.56
#